data_b47c007a3f2867bc8520b8d592008b79
#
_entry.id   b47c007a3f2867bc8520b8d592008b79
#
_cell.length_a   1.000
_cell.length_b   1.000
_cell.length_c   1.000
_cell.angle_alpha   90.00
_cell.angle_beta   90.00
_cell.angle_gamma   90.00
#
_symmetry.space_group_name_H-M   'P 1'
#
loop_
_entity.id
_entity.type
_entity.pdbx_description
1 polymer ?
#
loop_
_entity_poly.entity_id
_entity_poly.type
_entity_poly.pdbx_seq_one_letter_code
_entity_poly.pdbx_strand_id
1 'polypeptide(L)'
;MNQEDTSQRFHSANPHALHAILAASETQAIIACRDIFDISGIKLWARDQPVSQDLQRKLMDRVLQQPLEACLVAEDGVSTQTLVQALNALLAQDGPLSPLLRPAAPALLTGAAAVRLHPVVQLLLTASQSSRPQAFAHAIEAMAMCGAMAKHSGGDERQVARAMTAGLLHDIGEMYMAPEYGEADVGETLDVECFRQLVVHPHV
;
A
#
# COMPACT_ATOMS: atom_id res chain seq x y z
N MET A 1 11.85 17.32 28.67
CA MET A 1 10.82 16.58 27.89
C MET A 1 11.55 16.16 26.62
N ASN A 2 12.09 14.92 26.67
CA ASN A 2 12.94 14.37 25.60
C ASN A 2 12.11 14.19 24.36
N GLN A 3 12.49 14.85 23.27
CA GLN A 3 12.16 14.39 21.93
C GLN A 3 12.89 13.05 21.75
N GLU A 4 12.25 11.96 22.16
CA GLU A 4 12.67 10.63 21.74
C GLU A 4 12.49 10.56 20.24
N ASP A 5 13.62 10.36 19.63
CA ASP A 5 13.92 10.23 18.22
C ASP A 5 12.93 9.30 17.51
N THR A 6 11.86 9.87 16.97
CA THR A 6 10.89 9.17 16.10
C THR A 6 11.55 8.64 14.83
N SER A 7 12.79 9.04 14.53
CA SER A 7 13.55 8.60 13.35
C SER A 7 14.03 7.15 13.44
N GLN A 8 14.22 6.62 14.67
CA GLN A 8 14.71 5.24 14.84
C GLN A 8 13.71 4.15 14.45
N ARG A 9 12.40 4.43 14.40
CA ARG A 9 11.38 3.43 14.08
C ARG A 9 11.33 3.03 12.61
N PHE A 10 11.87 3.84 11.71
CA PHE A 10 11.85 3.59 10.26
C PHE A 10 13.17 3.06 9.69
N HIS A 11 14.21 2.88 10.50
CA HIS A 11 15.53 2.46 10.02
C HIS A 11 15.71 0.95 9.87
N SER A 12 14.92 0.14 10.53
CA SER A 12 14.91 -1.31 10.32
C SER A 12 13.82 -1.70 9.32
N ALA A 13 14.13 -2.66 8.43
CA ALA A 13 13.12 -3.20 7.53
C ALA A 13 12.01 -3.86 8.36
N ASN A 14 10.76 -3.45 8.14
CA ASN A 14 9.61 -4.08 8.78
C ASN A 14 9.47 -5.51 8.24
N PRO A 15 9.39 -6.55 9.10
CA PRO A 15 9.38 -7.94 8.65
C PRO A 15 8.14 -8.29 7.81
N HIS A 16 6.98 -7.69 8.08
CA HIS A 16 5.73 -7.96 7.35
C HIS A 16 5.75 -7.32 5.97
N ALA A 17 6.13 -6.04 5.87
CA ALA A 17 6.29 -5.34 4.60
C ALA A 17 7.38 -6.02 3.74
N LEU A 18 8.53 -6.38 4.34
CA LEU A 18 9.59 -7.09 3.63
C LEU A 18 9.11 -8.44 3.10
N HIS A 19 8.36 -9.21 3.90
CA HIS A 19 7.81 -10.50 3.47
C HIS A 19 6.87 -10.32 2.27
N ALA A 20 5.98 -9.35 2.31
CA ALA A 20 5.06 -9.05 1.21
C ALA A 20 5.81 -8.60 -0.06
N ILE A 21 6.84 -7.77 0.07
CA ILE A 21 7.69 -7.33 -1.04
C ILE A 21 8.45 -8.52 -1.65
N LEU A 22 8.97 -9.43 -0.83
CA LEU A 22 9.65 -10.64 -1.30
C LEU A 22 8.69 -11.57 -2.05
N ALA A 23 7.48 -11.80 -1.51
CA ALA A 23 6.47 -12.58 -2.20
C ALA A 23 6.09 -11.97 -3.56
N ALA A 24 5.94 -10.64 -3.61
CA ALA A 24 5.67 -9.93 -4.87
C ALA A 24 6.85 -10.04 -5.85
N SER A 25 8.09 -10.07 -5.36
CA SER A 25 9.28 -10.18 -6.23
C SER A 25 9.40 -11.52 -6.98
N GLU A 26 8.62 -12.53 -6.60
CA GLU A 26 8.56 -13.81 -7.33
C GLU A 26 7.83 -13.66 -8.68
N THR A 27 6.95 -12.69 -8.82
CA THR A 27 6.12 -12.48 -10.03
C THR A 27 6.27 -11.10 -10.65
N GLN A 28 6.86 -10.14 -9.92
CA GLN A 28 7.03 -8.75 -10.32
C GLN A 28 8.51 -8.37 -10.27
N ALA A 29 8.96 -7.57 -11.23
CA ALA A 29 10.31 -7.03 -11.23
C ALA A 29 10.45 -5.94 -10.16
N ILE A 30 10.89 -6.32 -8.96
CA ILE A 30 11.21 -5.38 -7.87
C ILE A 30 12.73 -5.30 -7.74
N ILE A 31 13.26 -4.10 -7.93
CA ILE A 31 14.70 -3.83 -7.92
C ILE A 31 15.07 -2.72 -6.93
N ALA A 32 16.33 -2.67 -6.53
CA ALA A 32 16.85 -1.56 -5.76
C ALA A 32 17.06 -0.34 -6.68
N CYS A 33 16.38 0.77 -6.40
CA CYS A 33 16.55 2.03 -7.15
C CYS A 33 17.81 2.81 -6.72
N ARG A 34 18.45 2.40 -5.64
CA ARG A 34 19.72 2.93 -5.09
C ARG A 34 20.46 1.87 -4.29
N ASP A 35 21.75 2.13 -3.99
CA ASP A 35 22.49 1.30 -3.04
C ASP A 35 21.87 1.36 -1.64
N ILE A 36 21.79 0.23 -0.96
CA ILE A 36 21.27 0.11 0.41
C ILE A 36 22.45 -0.04 1.36
N PHE A 37 22.52 0.86 2.36
CA PHE A 37 23.57 0.88 3.37
C PHE A 37 22.97 0.72 4.76
N ASP A 38 23.72 0.07 5.66
CA ASP A 38 23.45 0.15 7.09
C ASP A 38 23.97 1.46 7.69
N ILE A 39 23.61 1.76 8.94
CA ILE A 39 24.03 2.97 9.65
C ILE A 39 25.56 3.06 9.83
N SER A 40 26.29 1.93 9.74
CA SER A 40 27.75 1.88 9.80
C SER A 40 28.40 2.19 8.45
N GLY A 41 27.61 2.41 7.38
CA GLY A 41 28.09 2.66 6.03
C GLY A 41 28.47 1.41 5.25
N ILE A 42 28.13 0.23 5.73
CA ILE A 42 28.35 -1.04 5.02
C ILE A 42 27.28 -1.17 3.94
N LYS A 43 27.69 -1.35 2.68
CA LYS A 43 26.77 -1.63 1.57
C LYS A 43 26.21 -3.04 1.73
N LEU A 44 24.88 -3.13 1.88
CA LEU A 44 24.14 -4.38 1.99
C LEU A 44 23.66 -4.86 0.62
N TRP A 45 23.20 -3.93 -0.24
CA TRP A 45 22.66 -4.24 -1.56
C TRP A 45 23.03 -3.17 -2.56
N ALA A 46 23.26 -3.56 -3.81
CA ALA A 46 23.61 -2.60 -4.85
C ALA A 46 22.38 -2.17 -5.62
N ARG A 47 22.42 -0.95 -6.14
CA ARG A 47 21.45 -0.43 -7.10
C ARG A 47 21.29 -1.39 -8.28
N ASP A 48 20.09 -1.43 -8.85
CA ASP A 48 19.67 -2.25 -9.99
C ASP A 48 19.71 -3.77 -9.73
N GLN A 49 20.01 -4.19 -8.50
CA GLN A 49 19.88 -5.59 -8.11
C GLN A 49 18.44 -5.95 -7.76
N PRO A 50 17.93 -7.11 -8.24
CA PRO A 50 16.59 -7.57 -7.92
C PRO A 50 16.47 -7.93 -6.44
N VAL A 51 15.29 -7.72 -5.89
CA VAL A 51 14.94 -8.15 -4.54
C VAL A 51 14.90 -9.69 -4.51
N SER A 52 15.46 -10.28 -3.46
CA SER A 52 15.53 -11.73 -3.28
C SER A 52 15.67 -12.09 -1.80
N GLN A 53 15.58 -13.38 -1.48
CA GLN A 53 15.85 -13.89 -0.13
C GLN A 53 17.29 -13.58 0.36
N ASP A 54 18.23 -13.36 -0.53
CA ASP A 54 19.58 -12.93 -0.17
C ASP A 54 19.59 -11.52 0.42
N LEU A 55 18.74 -10.62 -0.11
CA LEU A 55 18.55 -9.30 0.49
C LEU A 55 17.99 -9.45 1.91
N GLN A 56 16.94 -10.27 2.10
CA GLN A 56 16.37 -10.51 3.43
C GLN A 56 17.45 -10.94 4.45
N ARG A 57 18.30 -11.92 4.07
CA ARG A 57 19.39 -12.40 4.94
C ARG A 57 20.38 -11.28 5.31
N LYS A 58 20.65 -10.36 4.39
CA LYS A 58 21.56 -9.25 4.63
C LYS A 58 20.95 -8.13 5.44
N LEU A 59 19.62 -8.02 5.46
CA LEU A 59 18.88 -7.01 6.23
C LEU A 59 18.61 -7.44 7.68
N MET A 60 18.72 -8.75 7.98
CA MET A 60 18.49 -9.27 9.33
C MET A 60 19.42 -8.55 10.33
N ASP A 61 18.81 -8.05 11.41
CA ASP A 61 19.50 -7.36 12.50
C ASP A 61 20.29 -6.11 12.07
N ARG A 62 19.95 -5.53 10.91
CA ARG A 62 20.57 -4.31 10.40
C ARG A 62 19.63 -3.12 10.54
N VAL A 63 20.19 -2.03 11.01
CA VAL A 63 19.54 -0.72 10.96
C VAL A 63 20.01 -0.02 9.69
N LEU A 64 19.06 0.47 8.89
CA LEU A 64 19.34 1.06 7.59
C LEU A 64 19.52 2.57 7.69
N GLN A 65 20.28 3.17 6.77
CA GLN A 65 20.37 4.62 6.64
C GLN A 65 19.09 5.27 6.14
N GLN A 66 18.27 4.51 5.38
CA GLN A 66 17.01 4.95 4.81
C GLN A 66 15.98 3.82 4.91
N PRO A 67 14.67 4.14 4.97
CA PRO A 67 13.62 3.12 4.90
C PRO A 67 13.82 2.23 3.66
N LEU A 68 13.63 0.92 3.83
CA LEU A 68 13.83 -0.05 2.75
C LEU A 68 12.96 0.28 1.55
N GLU A 69 11.71 0.62 1.78
CA GLU A 69 10.71 0.92 0.76
C GLU A 69 11.11 2.13 -0.10
N ALA A 70 11.86 3.08 0.46
CA ALA A 70 12.41 4.22 -0.28
C ALA A 70 13.61 3.85 -1.17
N CYS A 71 14.15 2.64 -0.98
CA CYS A 71 15.29 2.13 -1.75
C CYS A 71 14.88 1.14 -2.85
N LEU A 72 13.60 0.78 -2.93
CA LEU A 72 13.08 -0.23 -3.85
C LEU A 72 12.06 0.39 -4.81
N VAL A 73 11.91 -0.23 -5.98
CA VAL A 73 10.89 0.13 -6.99
C VAL A 73 10.38 -1.13 -7.67
N ALA A 74 9.08 -1.17 -7.94
CA ALA A 74 8.47 -2.17 -8.81
C ALA A 74 8.42 -1.59 -10.23
N GLU A 75 9.13 -2.19 -11.20
CA GLU A 75 9.23 -1.67 -12.57
C GLU A 75 7.88 -1.73 -13.29
N ASP A 76 7.17 -2.86 -13.18
CA ASP A 76 5.85 -3.09 -13.79
C ASP A 76 4.74 -3.18 -12.74
N GLY A 77 4.87 -2.43 -11.64
CA GLY A 77 3.96 -2.49 -10.50
C GLY A 77 2.64 -1.74 -10.73
N VAL A 78 1.84 -1.64 -9.66
CA VAL A 78 0.58 -0.93 -9.65
C VAL A 78 0.78 0.52 -10.12
N SER A 79 0.08 0.87 -11.17
CA SER A 79 0.12 2.18 -11.83
C SER A 79 -1.27 2.81 -11.85
N THR A 80 -1.36 4.06 -12.27
CA THR A 80 -2.65 4.72 -12.55
C THR A 80 -3.50 3.89 -13.52
N GLN A 81 -2.88 3.26 -14.52
CA GLN A 81 -3.59 2.40 -15.47
C GLN A 81 -4.16 1.14 -14.78
N THR A 82 -3.40 0.53 -13.89
CA THR A 82 -3.85 -0.61 -13.09
C THR A 82 -5.08 -0.23 -12.25
N LEU A 83 -5.06 0.96 -11.61
CA LEU A 83 -6.19 1.45 -10.83
C LEU A 83 -7.44 1.66 -11.70
N VAL A 84 -7.29 2.25 -12.89
CA VAL A 84 -8.41 2.43 -13.83
C VAL A 84 -8.95 1.09 -14.29
N GLN A 85 -8.11 0.10 -14.57
CA GLN A 85 -8.54 -1.25 -14.96
C GLN A 85 -9.28 -1.96 -13.83
N ALA A 86 -8.76 -1.91 -12.59
CA ALA A 86 -9.40 -2.51 -11.43
C ALA A 86 -10.77 -1.86 -11.15
N LEU A 87 -10.84 -0.53 -11.26
CA LEU A 87 -12.09 0.21 -11.10
C LEU A 87 -13.11 -0.15 -12.18
N ASN A 88 -12.70 -0.27 -13.45
CA ASN A 88 -13.59 -0.72 -14.53
C ASN A 88 -14.13 -2.14 -14.26
N ALA A 89 -13.28 -3.05 -13.78
CA ALA A 89 -13.70 -4.40 -13.41
C ALA A 89 -14.74 -4.37 -12.26
N LEU A 90 -14.52 -3.52 -11.25
CA LEU A 90 -15.48 -3.33 -10.15
C LEU A 90 -16.81 -2.77 -10.64
N LEU A 91 -16.80 -1.74 -11.50
CA LEU A 91 -18.00 -1.10 -12.04
C LEU A 91 -18.83 -2.04 -12.95
N ALA A 92 -18.19 -3.02 -13.57
CA ALA A 92 -18.83 -4.02 -14.41
C ALA A 92 -19.55 -5.12 -13.61
N GLN A 93 -19.21 -5.30 -12.33
CA GLN A 93 -19.82 -6.30 -11.47
C GLN A 93 -21.18 -5.82 -10.94
N ASP A 94 -22.11 -6.76 -10.76
CA ASP A 94 -23.34 -6.51 -10.01
C ASP A 94 -23.11 -6.82 -8.54
N GLY A 95 -23.36 -5.82 -7.70
CA GLY A 95 -23.17 -5.95 -6.27
C GLY A 95 -23.93 -4.87 -5.48
N PRO A 96 -23.91 -4.94 -4.16
CA PRO A 96 -24.65 -4.00 -3.30
C PRO A 96 -24.22 -2.55 -3.48
N LEU A 97 -22.99 -2.29 -3.93
CA LEU A 97 -22.47 -0.94 -4.18
C LEU A 97 -22.81 -0.40 -5.58
N SER A 98 -23.25 -1.23 -6.52
CA SER A 98 -23.52 -0.82 -7.90
C SER A 98 -24.48 0.35 -8.04
N PRO A 99 -25.57 0.48 -7.25
CA PRO A 99 -26.48 1.63 -7.33
C PRO A 99 -25.81 2.95 -6.98
N LEU A 100 -24.79 2.92 -6.11
CA LEU A 100 -24.03 4.12 -5.71
C LEU A 100 -22.92 4.43 -6.74
N LEU A 101 -22.20 3.42 -7.21
CA LEU A 101 -21.00 3.58 -8.02
C LEU A 101 -21.31 3.89 -9.49
N ARG A 102 -22.29 3.22 -10.10
CA ARG A 102 -22.59 3.38 -11.54
C ARG A 102 -22.96 4.79 -11.96
N PRO A 103 -23.82 5.53 -11.23
CA PRO A 103 -24.13 6.93 -11.58
C PRO A 103 -22.90 7.84 -11.53
N ALA A 104 -21.93 7.52 -10.67
CA ALA A 104 -20.69 8.29 -10.51
C ALA A 104 -19.55 7.82 -11.45
N ALA A 105 -19.72 6.72 -12.21
CA ALA A 105 -18.66 6.07 -12.98
C ALA A 105 -17.80 7.02 -13.83
N PRO A 106 -18.34 7.98 -14.61
CA PRO A 106 -17.50 8.89 -15.39
C PRO A 106 -16.55 9.72 -14.50
N ALA A 107 -17.05 10.21 -13.37
CA ALA A 107 -16.25 11.01 -12.42
C ALA A 107 -15.18 10.13 -11.72
N LEU A 108 -15.53 8.88 -11.39
CA LEU A 108 -14.62 7.92 -10.78
C LEU A 108 -13.47 7.55 -11.72
N LEU A 109 -13.75 7.28 -12.99
CA LEU A 109 -12.72 6.97 -13.98
C LEU A 109 -11.78 8.15 -14.24
N THR A 110 -12.34 9.36 -14.34
CA THR A 110 -11.55 10.61 -14.43
C THR A 110 -10.69 10.79 -13.18
N GLY A 111 -11.27 10.60 -12.00
CA GLY A 111 -10.58 10.70 -10.72
C GLY A 111 -9.44 9.68 -10.60
N ALA A 112 -9.67 8.43 -10.93
CA ALA A 112 -8.66 7.36 -10.92
C ALA A 112 -7.48 7.68 -11.87
N ALA A 113 -7.77 8.19 -13.07
CA ALA A 113 -6.75 8.62 -14.03
C ALA A 113 -5.93 9.82 -13.53
N ALA A 114 -6.46 10.61 -12.61
CA ALA A 114 -5.78 11.76 -12.00
C ALA A 114 -4.94 11.40 -10.77
N VAL A 115 -5.10 10.21 -10.19
CA VAL A 115 -4.31 9.74 -9.02
C VAL A 115 -2.83 9.69 -9.39
N ARG A 116 -2.00 10.30 -8.54
CA ARG A 116 -0.54 10.25 -8.67
C ARG A 116 0.02 9.48 -7.47
N LEU A 117 0.61 8.33 -7.77
CA LEU A 117 1.20 7.47 -6.74
C LEU A 117 2.68 7.81 -6.54
N HIS A 118 3.08 7.96 -5.29
CA HIS A 118 4.48 8.01 -4.92
C HIS A 118 5.12 6.62 -5.14
N PRO A 119 6.40 6.50 -5.56
CA PRO A 119 7.05 5.20 -5.80
C PRO A 119 6.93 4.20 -4.64
N VAL A 120 7.06 4.66 -3.39
CA VAL A 120 6.87 3.82 -2.20
C VAL A 120 5.43 3.26 -2.13
N VAL A 121 4.44 4.08 -2.41
CA VAL A 121 3.03 3.66 -2.46
C VAL A 121 2.79 2.66 -3.58
N GLN A 122 3.37 2.89 -4.76
CA GLN A 122 3.30 1.93 -5.88
C GLN A 122 3.87 0.57 -5.47
N LEU A 123 5.04 0.56 -4.81
CA LEU A 123 5.68 -0.66 -4.31
C LEU A 123 4.78 -1.38 -3.32
N LEU A 124 4.24 -0.67 -2.32
CA LEU A 124 3.38 -1.27 -1.29
C LEU A 124 2.06 -1.79 -1.88
N LEU A 125 1.42 -1.05 -2.78
CA LEU A 125 0.21 -1.52 -3.47
C LEU A 125 0.51 -2.73 -4.37
N THR A 126 1.69 -2.78 -5.01
CA THR A 126 2.13 -3.95 -5.79
C THR A 126 2.34 -5.16 -4.88
N ALA A 127 2.98 -4.97 -3.74
CA ALA A 127 3.16 -6.01 -2.74
C ALA A 127 1.80 -6.49 -2.19
N SER A 128 0.87 -5.57 -1.90
CA SER A 128 -0.49 -5.89 -1.47
C SER A 128 -1.24 -6.69 -2.55
N GLN A 129 -1.22 -6.27 -3.80
CA GLN A 129 -1.89 -6.97 -4.91
C GLN A 129 -1.40 -8.42 -5.05
N SER A 130 -0.11 -8.67 -4.85
CA SER A 130 0.49 -10.00 -5.00
C SER A 130 0.31 -10.88 -3.77
N SER A 131 0.49 -10.34 -2.55
CA SER A 131 0.51 -11.10 -1.30
C SER A 131 -0.80 -11.07 -0.53
N ARG A 132 -1.62 -10.03 -0.72
CA ARG A 132 -2.91 -9.79 -0.03
C ARG A 132 -3.97 -9.31 -1.02
N PRO A 133 -4.39 -10.12 -2.01
CA PRO A 133 -5.27 -9.67 -3.09
C PRO A 133 -6.63 -9.17 -2.60
N GLN A 134 -7.13 -9.67 -1.46
CA GLN A 134 -8.38 -9.21 -0.85
C GLN A 134 -8.22 -7.80 -0.28
N ALA A 135 -7.13 -7.50 0.42
CA ALA A 135 -6.83 -6.16 0.92
C ALA A 135 -6.67 -5.15 -0.24
N PHE A 136 -6.02 -5.57 -1.34
CA PHE A 136 -5.95 -4.73 -2.54
C PHE A 136 -7.35 -4.49 -3.16
N ALA A 137 -8.20 -5.52 -3.25
CA ALA A 137 -9.57 -5.37 -3.75
C ALA A 137 -10.37 -4.42 -2.85
N HIS A 138 -10.27 -4.57 -1.52
CA HIS A 138 -10.87 -3.66 -0.55
C HIS A 138 -10.42 -2.21 -0.75
N ALA A 139 -9.13 -1.97 -0.95
CA ALA A 139 -8.61 -0.63 -1.22
C ALA A 139 -9.21 -0.01 -2.51
N ILE A 140 -9.45 -0.81 -3.56
CA ILE A 140 -10.13 -0.36 -4.78
C ILE A 140 -11.60 -0.03 -4.51
N GLU A 141 -12.31 -0.84 -3.72
CA GLU A 141 -13.70 -0.58 -3.33
C GLU A 141 -13.81 0.69 -2.49
N ALA A 142 -12.95 0.86 -1.48
CA ALA A 142 -12.89 2.06 -0.65
C ALA A 142 -12.56 3.32 -1.48
N MET A 143 -11.61 3.21 -2.42
CA MET A 143 -11.30 4.27 -3.38
C MET A 143 -12.56 4.68 -4.17
N ALA A 144 -13.29 3.72 -4.72
CA ALA A 144 -14.49 3.97 -5.51
C ALA A 144 -15.61 4.59 -4.65
N MET A 145 -15.81 4.06 -3.44
CA MET A 145 -16.82 4.53 -2.50
C MET A 145 -16.57 5.98 -2.08
N CYS A 146 -15.34 6.31 -1.65
CA CYS A 146 -14.97 7.67 -1.26
C CYS A 146 -15.15 8.67 -2.42
N GLY A 147 -14.77 8.26 -3.64
CA GLY A 147 -14.98 9.08 -4.83
C GLY A 147 -16.45 9.30 -5.14
N ALA A 148 -17.29 8.25 -5.07
CA ALA A 148 -18.74 8.35 -5.30
C ALA A 148 -19.41 9.23 -4.24
N MET A 149 -19.07 9.08 -2.98
CA MET A 149 -19.58 9.94 -1.89
C MET A 149 -19.20 11.41 -2.12
N ALA A 150 -17.95 11.70 -2.48
CA ALA A 150 -17.51 13.05 -2.80
C ALA A 150 -18.30 13.64 -3.98
N LYS A 151 -18.53 12.84 -5.03
CA LYS A 151 -19.31 13.24 -6.20
C LYS A 151 -20.78 13.52 -5.85
N HIS A 152 -21.40 12.63 -5.09
CA HIS A 152 -22.81 12.80 -4.64
C HIS A 152 -22.98 14.01 -3.72
N SER A 153 -21.95 14.39 -2.98
CA SER A 153 -21.92 15.61 -2.16
C SER A 153 -21.67 16.90 -2.96
N GLY A 154 -21.62 16.82 -4.30
CA GLY A 154 -21.40 17.97 -5.17
C GLY A 154 -19.92 18.36 -5.33
N GLY A 155 -18.99 17.47 -4.97
CA GLY A 155 -17.56 17.69 -5.11
C GLY A 155 -17.13 17.85 -6.57
N ASP A 156 -16.15 18.72 -6.80
CA ASP A 156 -15.47 18.92 -8.08
C ASP A 156 -14.52 17.73 -8.37
N GLU A 157 -13.94 17.69 -9.58
CA GLU A 157 -13.03 16.62 -10.01
C GLU A 157 -11.81 16.45 -9.09
N ARG A 158 -11.29 17.57 -8.57
CA ARG A 158 -10.14 17.57 -7.66
C ARG A 158 -10.52 16.99 -6.29
N GLN A 159 -11.69 17.30 -5.79
CA GLN A 159 -12.22 16.77 -4.53
C GLN A 159 -12.51 15.27 -4.66
N VAL A 160 -13.09 14.84 -5.79
CA VAL A 160 -13.30 13.41 -6.09
C VAL A 160 -11.96 12.67 -6.12
N ALA A 161 -10.96 13.15 -6.88
CA ALA A 161 -9.66 12.51 -6.96
C ALA A 161 -8.93 12.41 -5.60
N ARG A 162 -9.06 13.45 -4.75
CA ARG A 162 -8.51 13.43 -3.38
C ARG A 162 -9.20 12.41 -2.49
N ALA A 163 -10.54 12.36 -2.54
CA ALA A 163 -11.30 11.39 -1.78
C ALA A 163 -10.96 9.96 -2.20
N MET A 164 -10.81 9.73 -3.52
CA MET A 164 -10.37 8.45 -4.06
C MET A 164 -8.96 8.07 -3.57
N THR A 165 -8.03 9.03 -3.57
CA THR A 165 -6.68 8.79 -3.04
C THR A 165 -6.71 8.43 -1.55
N ALA A 166 -7.51 9.14 -0.76
CA ALA A 166 -7.67 8.83 0.66
C ALA A 166 -8.25 7.42 0.87
N GLY A 167 -9.30 7.05 0.13
CA GLY A 167 -9.87 5.71 0.18
C GLY A 167 -8.90 4.61 -0.27
N LEU A 168 -8.07 4.89 -1.28
CA LEU A 168 -7.05 3.92 -1.73
C LEU A 168 -5.98 3.64 -0.67
N LEU A 169 -5.65 4.63 0.14
CA LEU A 169 -4.50 4.58 1.05
C LEU A 169 -4.89 4.39 2.52
N HIS A 170 -6.19 4.28 2.84
CA HIS A 170 -6.65 4.32 4.23
C HIS A 170 -6.05 3.19 5.09
N ASP A 171 -5.83 2.01 4.49
CA ASP A 171 -5.29 0.83 5.17
C ASP A 171 -3.87 0.46 4.70
N ILE A 172 -3.16 1.37 4.01
CA ILE A 172 -1.81 1.05 3.51
C ILE A 172 -0.84 0.67 4.65
N GLY A 173 -1.07 1.18 5.86
CA GLY A 173 -0.33 0.84 7.07
C GLY A 173 -0.44 -0.62 7.50
N GLU A 174 -1.51 -1.33 7.09
CA GLU A 174 -1.66 -2.76 7.38
C GLU A 174 -0.55 -3.62 6.75
N MET A 175 0.13 -3.10 5.73
CA MET A 175 1.30 -3.78 5.15
C MET A 175 2.46 -3.94 6.13
N TYR A 176 2.46 -3.16 7.23
CA TYR A 176 3.47 -3.18 8.29
C TYR A 176 3.06 -4.02 9.50
N MET A 177 1.90 -4.67 9.42
CA MET A 177 1.33 -5.51 10.49
C MET A 177 1.27 -6.97 10.06
N ALA A 178 1.16 -7.87 11.04
CA ALA A 178 0.89 -9.27 10.77
C ALA A 178 -0.47 -9.41 10.04
N PRO A 179 -0.56 -10.26 8.99
CA PRO A 179 -1.76 -10.38 8.15
C PRO A 179 -3.06 -10.64 8.93
N GLU A 180 -2.97 -11.41 10.02
CA GLU A 180 -4.10 -11.73 10.88
C GLU A 180 -4.72 -10.52 11.59
N TYR A 181 -4.02 -9.39 11.65
CA TYR A 181 -4.54 -8.15 12.24
C TYR A 181 -5.10 -7.16 11.20
N GLY A 182 -4.77 -7.33 9.93
CA GLY A 182 -5.22 -6.44 8.87
C GLY A 182 -6.55 -6.82 8.25
N GLU A 183 -6.93 -8.08 8.30
CA GLU A 183 -8.17 -8.63 7.74
C GLU A 183 -9.10 -9.07 8.87
N ALA A 184 -9.64 -8.12 9.63
CA ALA A 184 -10.72 -8.45 10.57
C ALA A 184 -11.95 -8.88 9.75
N ASP A 185 -12.25 -10.18 9.78
CA ASP A 185 -13.47 -10.71 9.20
C ASP A 185 -14.68 -10.10 9.93
N VAL A 186 -15.59 -9.50 9.17
CA VAL A 186 -16.76 -8.71 9.66
C VAL A 186 -17.75 -9.57 10.48
N GLY A 187 -17.33 -10.59 11.12
CA GLY A 187 -18.17 -11.46 11.95
C GLY A 187 -17.50 -11.93 13.23
N GLU A 188 -16.22 -11.75 13.38
CA GLU A 188 -15.52 -12.14 14.59
C GLU A 188 -15.41 -10.97 15.57
N THR A 189 -15.65 -11.22 16.84
CA THR A 189 -15.36 -10.27 17.90
C THR A 189 -13.84 -10.08 17.96
N LEU A 190 -13.37 -8.89 17.59
CA LEU A 190 -11.97 -8.50 17.74
C LEU A 190 -11.58 -8.70 19.22
N ASP A 191 -10.56 -9.51 19.46
CA ASP A 191 -9.97 -9.56 20.78
C ASP A 191 -9.18 -8.27 21.08
N VAL A 192 -8.79 -8.10 22.35
CA VAL A 192 -8.12 -6.87 22.80
C VAL A 192 -6.78 -6.65 22.10
N GLU A 193 -6.07 -7.72 21.76
CA GLU A 193 -4.76 -7.62 21.10
C GLU A 193 -4.92 -7.22 19.62
N CYS A 194 -5.84 -7.87 18.92
CA CYS A 194 -6.19 -7.51 17.55
C CYS A 194 -6.64 -6.03 17.46
N PHE A 195 -7.49 -5.57 18.37
CA PHE A 195 -7.91 -4.17 18.43
C PHE A 195 -6.73 -3.22 18.66
N ARG A 196 -5.79 -3.55 19.57
CA ARG A 196 -4.60 -2.74 19.82
C ARG A 196 -3.72 -2.60 18.57
N GLN A 197 -3.55 -3.66 17.82
CA GLN A 197 -2.77 -3.65 16.58
C GLN A 197 -3.48 -2.82 15.50
N LEU A 198 -4.78 -3.03 15.28
CA LEU A 198 -5.57 -2.28 14.31
C LEU A 198 -5.57 -0.76 14.56
N VAL A 199 -5.64 -0.31 15.81
CA VAL A 199 -5.60 1.12 16.15
C VAL A 199 -4.29 1.79 15.74
N VAL A 200 -3.21 1.03 15.58
CA VAL A 200 -1.88 1.58 15.25
C VAL A 200 -1.69 1.76 13.74
N HIS A 201 -2.43 1.03 12.87
CA HIS A 201 -2.17 1.04 11.42
C HIS A 201 -2.18 2.42 10.75
N PRO A 202 -2.97 3.44 11.17
CA PRO A 202 -2.90 4.77 10.56
C PRO A 202 -1.63 5.55 10.91
N HIS A 203 -0.83 5.06 11.84
CA HIS A 203 0.36 5.72 12.37
C HIS A 203 1.68 5.03 11.99
N VAL A 204 1.62 3.96 11.20
CA VAL A 204 2.79 3.13 10.82
C VAL A 204 3.42 3.61 9.53
#